data_ae0213ec028f6613a180e766deece0e3
#
_entry.id   ae0213ec028f6613a180e766deece0e3
#
_cell.length_a   1.000
_cell.length_b   1.000
_cell.length_c   1.000
_cell.angle_alpha   90.00
_cell.angle_beta   90.00
_cell.angle_gamma   90.00
#
_symmetry.space_group_name_H-M   'P 1'
#
loop_
_entity.id
_entity.type
_entity.pdbx_description
1 polymer ?
#
loop_
_entity_poly.entity_id
_entity_poly.type
_entity_poly.pdbx_seq_one_letter_code
_entity_poly.pdbx_strand_id
1 'polypeptide(L)'
;MAFTNLSRRSFVKGAGLLSCGAAASAVLAGCGGAPAAEADEVKKVLRWAQSNAKQGLDMQKNTNSGMSAVSDPVVEALLRFTEDNELVPCLLTEIPTVEDDGVTYHCTLKEGIKCHDGSTLTANDVKYSFTRMFLPQTAGLSTYMYDMIVGAQEVMDGTTTDLTGVTVEDDTHFTITLQYPMATFVKNLGINYANVFPQKACEEAGDKWGYELNYVGSGPFKLVENDDSTHMVFERFPEYHLADEIHLDGIDVTFEDDNNTKLMKFKNGDIDMCDLTIDLLPTYQQDPDVKDCINYSTGLGTWFVNLNLNTPALQDVRVRQAMSLAIDRQAIIDNMLSGAGVPASGFLNQGVPGFDSSAQAFPYDPDKAKALLAEAGASNVKLSCVVRTGQYESIMVAVQNYLKEVGIDMDVQTVDNGVWASDWVAGEYEVTALAWYPLYADADNQMYTYFHSSNASGKGSFYNNPEFDALMDEARRSADEEHRAELYREADNIMSRTDYACLPLFYPQLMFVTKPNVKNAKLGNLIYHFRDIDMDVEQ
;
A
#
# COMPACT_ATOMS: atom_id res chain seq x y z
N MET A 1 -26.34 -48.56 1.13
CA MET A 1 -27.68 -48.15 0.68
C MET A 1 -27.49 -46.93 -0.19
N ALA A 2 -28.16 -46.91 -1.31
CA ALA A 2 -27.84 -46.27 -2.56
C ALA A 2 -27.66 -44.75 -2.55
N PHE A 3 -26.57 -44.32 -3.15
CA PHE A 3 -26.36 -42.94 -3.62
C PHE A 3 -27.08 -42.80 -4.97
N THR A 4 -28.02 -41.86 -5.09
CA THR A 4 -28.60 -41.42 -6.35
C THR A 4 -27.99 -40.11 -6.79
N ASN A 5 -27.22 -40.19 -7.87
CA ASN A 5 -26.75 -39.07 -8.69
C ASN A 5 -27.93 -38.27 -9.25
N LEU A 6 -27.96 -36.94 -9.03
CA LEU A 6 -28.79 -36.02 -9.80
C LEU A 6 -27.92 -35.18 -10.73
N SER A 7 -28.11 -35.46 -12.03
CA SER A 7 -27.42 -34.86 -13.16
C SER A 7 -27.83 -33.41 -13.40
N ARG A 8 -26.84 -32.57 -13.65
CA ARG A 8 -26.97 -31.22 -14.21
C ARG A 8 -27.42 -31.30 -15.70
N ARG A 9 -28.70 -31.37 -15.97
CA ARG A 9 -29.28 -31.13 -17.32
C ARG A 9 -30.79 -31.03 -17.21
N SER A 10 -31.36 -29.87 -16.91
CA SER A 10 -32.78 -29.54 -17.15
C SER A 10 -33.13 -28.12 -16.71
N PHE A 11 -32.64 -27.12 -17.38
CA PHE A 11 -33.26 -25.79 -17.30
C PHE A 11 -33.04 -25.00 -18.60
N VAL A 12 -33.48 -25.55 -19.69
CA VAL A 12 -33.76 -24.82 -20.94
C VAL A 12 -34.88 -25.56 -21.65
N LYS A 13 -36.10 -25.06 -21.50
CA LYS A 13 -37.20 -25.19 -22.48
C LYS A 13 -38.49 -24.63 -21.86
N GLY A 14 -38.92 -23.50 -22.37
CA GLY A 14 -40.19 -22.92 -22.03
C GLY A 14 -40.48 -21.57 -22.70
N ALA A 15 -40.19 -21.47 -24.00
CA ALA A 15 -40.77 -20.43 -24.84
C ALA A 15 -41.60 -21.11 -25.92
N GLY A 16 -42.88 -21.23 -25.69
CA GLY A 16 -43.86 -21.77 -26.61
C GLY A 16 -44.59 -20.67 -27.40
N LEU A 17 -44.45 -20.76 -28.68
CA LEU A 17 -45.21 -20.04 -29.71
C LEU A 17 -46.70 -19.94 -29.46
N LEU A 18 -47.30 -18.78 -29.77
CA LEU A 18 -48.64 -18.66 -30.27
C LEU A 18 -48.68 -17.62 -31.38
N SER A 19 -48.92 -18.14 -32.55
CA SER A 19 -49.06 -17.45 -33.83
C SER A 19 -50.56 -17.12 -34.15
N CYS A 20 -50.72 -16.10 -35.00
CA CYS A 20 -51.77 -15.86 -35.97
C CYS A 20 -53.09 -15.23 -35.53
N GLY A 21 -53.34 -14.08 -36.13
CA GLY A 21 -54.64 -13.48 -36.30
C GLY A 21 -54.56 -12.16 -37.06
N ALA A 22 -54.50 -12.23 -38.39
CA ALA A 22 -54.56 -11.05 -39.24
C ALA A 22 -55.99 -10.48 -39.29
N ALA A 23 -56.13 -9.18 -39.15
CA ALA A 23 -57.25 -8.43 -39.74
C ALA A 23 -56.80 -6.97 -39.99
N ALA A 24 -56.81 -6.62 -41.24
CA ALA A 24 -56.55 -5.30 -41.75
C ALA A 24 -57.73 -4.34 -41.46
N SER A 25 -57.41 -3.12 -41.07
CA SER A 25 -58.21 -1.93 -41.41
C SER A 25 -57.36 -0.70 -41.29
N ALA A 26 -57.26 -0.01 -42.39
CA ALA A 26 -56.59 1.27 -42.56
C ALA A 26 -57.32 2.42 -41.84
N VAL A 27 -56.57 3.45 -41.52
CA VAL A 27 -56.84 4.86 -41.81
C VAL A 27 -56.45 5.83 -40.68
N LEU A 28 -55.64 6.76 -41.08
CA LEU A 28 -55.45 8.15 -40.64
C LEU A 28 -54.28 8.49 -39.68
N ALA A 29 -53.46 9.29 -40.29
CA ALA A 29 -52.38 10.13 -39.81
C ALA A 29 -52.62 10.78 -38.43
N GLY A 30 -51.64 10.61 -37.59
CA GLY A 30 -51.39 11.43 -36.42
C GLY A 30 -49.90 11.44 -36.18
N CYS A 31 -49.23 12.57 -36.49
CA CYS A 31 -47.84 12.83 -36.11
C CYS A 31 -47.74 12.87 -34.59
N GLY A 32 -47.35 11.77 -33.99
CA GLY A 32 -46.85 11.70 -32.63
C GLY A 32 -45.50 11.02 -32.72
N GLY A 33 -44.41 11.80 -32.58
CA GLY A 33 -43.10 11.22 -32.49
C GLY A 33 -43.05 10.23 -31.34
N ALA A 34 -42.74 8.95 -31.62
CA ALA A 34 -42.32 8.03 -30.61
C ALA A 34 -41.12 8.67 -29.89
N PRO A 35 -41.07 8.62 -28.54
CA PRO A 35 -39.82 8.97 -27.87
C PRO A 35 -38.73 8.08 -28.47
N ALA A 36 -37.66 8.71 -28.95
CA ALA A 36 -36.45 7.97 -29.30
C ALA A 36 -36.12 7.11 -28.08
N ALA A 37 -35.97 5.82 -28.26
CA ALA A 37 -35.40 4.98 -27.22
C ALA A 37 -34.04 5.65 -26.91
N GLU A 38 -33.87 6.12 -25.69
CA GLU A 38 -32.57 6.51 -25.18
C GLU A 38 -31.69 5.28 -25.43
N ALA A 39 -30.65 5.45 -26.26
CA ALA A 39 -29.65 4.41 -26.39
C ALA A 39 -29.08 4.20 -24.98
N ASP A 40 -29.16 2.98 -24.49
CA ASP A 40 -28.53 2.63 -23.22
C ASP A 40 -27.07 3.11 -23.31
N GLU A 41 -26.73 4.11 -22.50
CA GLU A 41 -25.38 4.66 -22.43
C GLU A 41 -24.45 3.55 -21.92
N VAL A 42 -23.42 3.22 -22.71
CA VAL A 42 -22.49 2.14 -22.35
C VAL A 42 -21.74 2.57 -21.10
N LYS A 43 -21.92 1.85 -20.01
CA LYS A 43 -21.31 2.17 -18.72
C LYS A 43 -19.79 1.96 -18.76
N LYS A 44 -19.06 2.87 -18.13
CA LYS A 44 -17.62 2.80 -17.92
C LYS A 44 -17.34 2.00 -16.63
N VAL A 45 -17.31 0.68 -16.73
CA VAL A 45 -17.02 -0.20 -15.59
C VAL A 45 -15.63 -0.80 -15.76
N LEU A 46 -14.72 -0.47 -14.84
CA LEU A 46 -13.36 -1.01 -14.82
C LEU A 46 -13.37 -2.42 -14.23
N ARG A 47 -12.98 -3.41 -15.01
CA ARG A 47 -12.82 -4.79 -14.56
C ARG A 47 -11.38 -5.02 -14.13
N TRP A 48 -11.17 -5.16 -12.84
CA TRP A 48 -9.85 -5.27 -12.24
C TRP A 48 -9.66 -6.63 -11.55
N ALA A 49 -8.51 -7.29 -11.78
CA ALA A 49 -8.16 -8.48 -11.03
C ALA A 49 -6.97 -8.22 -10.10
N GLN A 50 -7.13 -8.67 -8.86
CA GLN A 50 -6.05 -8.67 -7.87
C GLN A 50 -6.07 -9.94 -7.01
N SER A 51 -5.00 -10.13 -6.21
CA SER A 51 -4.94 -11.26 -5.28
C SER A 51 -5.82 -11.02 -4.06
N ASN A 52 -6.46 -12.07 -3.56
CA ASN A 52 -7.31 -12.03 -2.37
C ASN A 52 -6.50 -12.25 -1.11
N ALA A 53 -6.53 -11.27 -0.20
CA ALA A 53 -5.92 -11.42 1.12
C ALA A 53 -6.84 -12.10 2.14
N LYS A 54 -8.09 -12.42 1.80
CA LYS A 54 -9.11 -13.00 2.69
C LYS A 54 -9.27 -12.23 4.02
N GLN A 55 -9.21 -10.93 3.93
CA GLN A 55 -9.32 -10.00 5.06
C GLN A 55 -10.42 -9.00 4.78
N GLY A 56 -11.03 -8.46 5.84
CA GLY A 56 -12.06 -7.43 5.71
C GLY A 56 -11.51 -6.10 5.18
N LEU A 57 -12.42 -5.22 4.76
CA LEU A 57 -12.10 -3.88 4.23
C LEU A 57 -11.74 -2.86 5.33
N ASP A 58 -11.90 -3.20 6.60
CA ASP A 58 -11.58 -2.32 7.74
C ASP A 58 -10.07 -2.15 7.91
N MET A 59 -9.52 -1.07 7.40
CA MET A 59 -8.08 -0.79 7.43
C MET A 59 -7.54 -0.48 8.83
N GLN A 60 -8.36 -0.26 9.83
CA GLN A 60 -7.90 -0.22 11.21
C GLN A 60 -7.50 -1.61 11.74
N LYS A 61 -8.12 -2.68 11.20
CA LYS A 61 -7.86 -4.10 11.55
C LYS A 61 -7.03 -4.85 10.50
N ASN A 62 -6.61 -4.17 9.45
CA ASN A 62 -5.95 -4.77 8.30
C ASN A 62 -4.84 -3.85 7.78
N THR A 63 -3.71 -4.43 7.40
CA THR A 63 -2.55 -3.69 6.84
C THR A 63 -2.17 -4.18 5.45
N ASN A 64 -3.04 -4.99 4.81
CA ASN A 64 -2.78 -5.51 3.48
C ASN A 64 -3.02 -4.44 2.40
N SER A 65 -2.01 -4.15 1.58
CA SER A 65 -2.08 -3.13 0.53
C SER A 65 -3.14 -3.43 -0.54
N GLY A 66 -3.36 -4.70 -0.87
CA GLY A 66 -4.40 -5.11 -1.82
C GLY A 66 -5.81 -4.78 -1.30
N MET A 67 -6.08 -5.06 -0.02
CA MET A 67 -7.36 -4.69 0.60
C MET A 67 -7.49 -3.19 0.79
N SER A 68 -6.38 -2.48 1.03
CA SER A 68 -6.33 -1.02 1.04
C SER A 68 -6.87 -0.44 -0.27
N ALA A 69 -6.38 -0.94 -1.41
CA ALA A 69 -6.81 -0.48 -2.73
C ALA A 69 -8.32 -0.73 -3.00
N VAL A 70 -8.90 -1.78 -2.41
CA VAL A 70 -10.34 -2.09 -2.53
C VAL A 70 -11.19 -1.29 -1.52
N SER A 71 -10.62 -0.92 -0.37
CA SER A 71 -11.28 -0.10 0.66
C SER A 71 -11.34 1.38 0.27
N ASP A 72 -10.29 1.91 -0.35
CA ASP A 72 -10.11 3.34 -0.70
C ASP A 72 -11.28 3.94 -1.50
N PRO A 73 -11.89 3.25 -2.48
CA PRO A 73 -13.06 3.78 -3.18
C PRO A 73 -14.30 4.02 -2.31
N VAL A 74 -14.40 3.38 -1.14
CA VAL A 74 -15.61 3.38 -0.27
C VAL A 74 -15.52 4.40 0.84
N VAL A 75 -14.36 4.56 1.46
CA VAL A 75 -14.14 5.40 2.64
C VAL A 75 -13.01 6.39 2.38
N GLU A 76 -13.02 7.50 3.08
CA GLU A 76 -12.05 8.57 2.88
C GLU A 76 -11.38 8.97 4.18
N ALA A 77 -10.12 9.40 4.07
CA ALA A 77 -9.39 10.05 5.14
C ALA A 77 -9.58 11.58 5.09
N LEU A 78 -9.10 12.28 6.09
CA LEU A 78 -9.20 13.75 6.20
C LEU A 78 -8.49 14.46 5.06
N LEU A 79 -7.33 13.95 4.67
CA LEU A 79 -6.52 14.37 3.52
C LEU A 79 -6.34 13.17 2.58
N ARG A 80 -5.73 13.39 1.42
CA ARG A 80 -5.34 12.30 0.50
C ARG A 80 -4.03 12.63 -0.20
N PHE A 81 -3.33 11.62 -0.66
CA PHE A 81 -2.21 11.78 -1.59
C PHE A 81 -2.71 11.71 -3.02
N THR A 82 -2.15 12.55 -3.88
CA THR A 82 -2.31 12.46 -5.34
C THR A 82 -1.41 11.36 -5.90
N GLU A 83 -1.57 11.03 -7.18
CA GLU A 83 -0.68 10.13 -7.90
C GLU A 83 0.80 10.55 -7.87
N ASP A 84 1.06 11.85 -7.77
CA ASP A 84 2.42 12.42 -7.67
C ASP A 84 2.90 12.54 -6.21
N ASN A 85 2.20 11.88 -5.27
CA ASN A 85 2.46 11.89 -3.83
C ASN A 85 2.34 13.29 -3.15
N GLU A 86 1.59 14.19 -3.73
CA GLU A 86 1.25 15.47 -3.11
C GLU A 86 0.10 15.29 -2.12
N LEU A 87 0.22 15.87 -0.93
CA LEU A 87 -0.85 15.86 0.07
C LEU A 87 -1.86 16.98 -0.23
N VAL A 88 -3.13 16.60 -0.38
CA VAL A 88 -4.22 17.53 -0.69
C VAL A 88 -5.44 17.31 0.22
N PRO A 89 -6.31 18.31 0.39
CA PRO A 89 -7.56 18.14 1.12
C PRO A 89 -8.47 17.06 0.51
N CYS A 90 -9.08 16.22 1.36
CA CYS A 90 -10.10 15.25 0.98
C CYS A 90 -11.44 15.58 1.66
N LEU A 91 -11.63 15.16 2.91
CA LEU A 91 -12.78 15.54 3.72
C LEU A 91 -12.64 16.94 4.33
N LEU A 92 -11.42 17.42 4.53
CA LEU A 92 -11.16 18.78 5.03
C LEU A 92 -11.27 19.82 3.90
N THR A 93 -11.55 21.06 4.28
CA THR A 93 -11.56 22.22 3.36
C THR A 93 -10.16 22.64 2.94
N GLU A 94 -9.17 22.42 3.79
CA GLU A 94 -7.76 22.78 3.58
C GLU A 94 -6.84 21.86 4.41
N ILE A 95 -5.54 21.93 4.18
CA ILE A 95 -4.56 21.27 5.05
C ILE A 95 -4.60 21.96 6.41
N PRO A 96 -4.71 21.20 7.54
CA PRO A 96 -4.85 21.78 8.86
C PRO A 96 -3.72 22.76 9.20
N THR A 97 -4.09 23.91 9.77
CA THR A 97 -3.12 24.82 10.38
C THR A 97 -2.71 24.29 11.74
N VAL A 98 -1.43 24.41 12.06
CA VAL A 98 -0.87 24.07 13.38
C VAL A 98 -0.51 25.35 14.13
N GLU A 99 -0.78 25.38 15.43
CA GLU A 99 -0.36 26.49 16.28
C GLU A 99 1.17 26.56 16.45
N ASP A 100 1.68 27.67 16.98
CA ASP A 100 3.12 27.89 17.20
C ASP A 100 3.75 26.83 18.15
N ASP A 101 2.93 26.13 18.94
CA ASP A 101 3.36 25.03 19.82
C ASP A 101 3.71 23.74 19.03
N GLY A 102 3.30 23.65 17.76
CA GLY A 102 3.51 22.49 16.89
C GLY A 102 2.70 21.25 17.25
N VAL A 103 1.74 21.35 18.19
CA VAL A 103 0.95 20.21 18.68
C VAL A 103 -0.55 20.34 18.46
N THR A 104 -1.08 21.55 18.27
CA THR A 104 -2.52 21.79 18.13
C THR A 104 -2.88 22.06 16.67
N TYR A 105 -3.69 21.18 16.08
CA TYR A 105 -4.12 21.22 14.68
C TYR A 105 -5.59 21.60 14.60
N HIS A 106 -5.89 22.73 13.92
CA HIS A 106 -7.26 23.16 13.65
C HIS A 106 -7.75 22.57 12.33
N CYS A 107 -8.88 21.88 12.39
CA CYS A 107 -9.44 21.14 11.26
C CYS A 107 -10.87 21.62 10.96
N THR A 108 -11.17 21.79 9.67
CA THR A 108 -12.51 22.15 9.21
C THR A 108 -12.96 21.13 8.14
N LEU A 109 -14.03 20.36 8.44
CA LEU A 109 -14.66 19.48 7.46
C LEU A 109 -15.41 20.30 6.40
N LYS A 110 -15.50 19.76 5.19
CA LYS A 110 -16.43 20.23 4.16
C LYS A 110 -17.87 20.02 4.65
N GLU A 111 -18.75 20.97 4.35
CA GLU A 111 -20.15 20.85 4.75
C GLU A 111 -20.91 19.83 3.87
N GLY A 112 -21.85 19.11 4.47
CA GLY A 112 -22.84 18.30 3.76
C GLY A 112 -22.30 17.03 3.09
N ILE A 113 -21.14 16.51 3.48
CA ILE A 113 -20.58 15.26 2.96
C ILE A 113 -21.57 14.12 3.22
N LYS A 114 -22.07 13.50 2.14
CA LYS A 114 -22.98 12.37 2.21
C LYS A 114 -22.24 11.05 2.27
N CYS A 115 -22.79 10.12 3.07
CA CYS A 115 -22.39 8.72 3.09
C CYS A 115 -23.33 7.86 2.26
N HIS A 116 -22.89 6.66 1.90
CA HIS A 116 -23.65 5.71 1.06
C HIS A 116 -25.00 5.26 1.64
N ASP A 117 -25.22 5.43 2.93
CA ASP A 117 -26.49 5.16 3.63
C ASP A 117 -27.40 6.40 3.70
N GLY A 118 -26.98 7.53 3.13
CA GLY A 118 -27.71 8.80 3.15
C GLY A 118 -27.44 9.66 4.39
N SER A 119 -26.68 9.19 5.37
CA SER A 119 -26.25 10.00 6.51
C SER A 119 -25.31 11.13 6.06
N THR A 120 -25.10 12.12 6.93
CA THR A 120 -24.13 13.20 6.72
C THR A 120 -22.99 13.04 7.70
N LEU A 121 -21.78 13.06 7.19
CA LEU A 121 -20.55 12.96 8.00
C LEU A 121 -20.34 14.25 8.81
N THR A 122 -19.89 14.08 10.05
CA THR A 122 -19.65 15.19 10.99
C THR A 122 -18.31 15.03 11.71
N ALA A 123 -17.88 16.07 12.41
CA ALA A 123 -16.69 16.03 13.27
C ALA A 123 -16.78 14.98 14.40
N ASN A 124 -18.00 14.57 14.80
CA ASN A 124 -18.19 13.48 15.75
C ASN A 124 -17.79 12.12 15.15
N ASP A 125 -18.04 11.91 13.85
CA ASP A 125 -17.61 10.70 13.14
C ASP A 125 -16.08 10.64 13.03
N VAL A 126 -15.41 11.79 12.89
CA VAL A 126 -13.93 11.89 12.96
C VAL A 126 -13.45 11.45 14.33
N LYS A 127 -13.97 12.06 15.41
CA LYS A 127 -13.60 11.70 16.78
C LYS A 127 -13.87 10.22 17.07
N TYR A 128 -15.02 9.70 16.63
CA TYR A 128 -15.34 8.28 16.73
C TYR A 128 -14.28 7.41 16.05
N SER A 129 -13.94 7.71 14.80
CA SER A 129 -13.02 6.90 13.99
C SER A 129 -11.63 6.83 14.60
N PHE A 130 -11.09 7.96 15.06
CA PHE A 130 -9.80 8.00 15.76
C PHE A 130 -9.86 7.30 17.12
N THR A 131 -10.93 7.50 17.90
CA THR A 131 -11.11 6.81 19.19
C THR A 131 -11.19 5.30 18.99
N ARG A 132 -11.98 4.85 18.00
CA ARG A 132 -12.19 3.44 17.69
C ARG A 132 -10.87 2.71 17.40
N MET A 133 -9.94 3.34 16.71
CA MET A 133 -8.63 2.79 16.40
C MET A 133 -7.87 2.31 17.65
N PHE A 134 -8.01 3.02 18.76
CA PHE A 134 -7.30 2.74 20.02
C PHE A 134 -8.06 1.82 20.97
N LEU A 135 -9.36 1.59 20.74
CA LEU A 135 -10.14 0.73 21.63
C LEU A 135 -9.59 -0.70 21.66
N PRO A 136 -9.43 -1.34 22.83
CA PRO A 136 -8.94 -2.71 22.95
C PRO A 136 -9.71 -3.73 22.11
N GLN A 137 -11.03 -3.56 21.97
CA GLN A 137 -11.87 -4.45 21.14
C GLN A 137 -11.63 -4.27 19.63
N THR A 138 -11.14 -3.12 19.19
CA THR A 138 -10.76 -2.92 17.79
C THR A 138 -9.46 -3.63 17.49
N ALA A 139 -8.52 -3.65 18.45
CA ALA A 139 -7.18 -4.19 18.29
C ALA A 139 -6.47 -3.60 17.05
N GLY A 140 -6.53 -2.27 16.92
CA GLY A 140 -6.02 -1.55 15.76
C GLY A 140 -4.55 -1.82 15.49
N LEU A 141 -4.20 -2.16 14.24
CA LEU A 141 -2.86 -2.57 13.86
C LEU A 141 -1.91 -1.40 13.58
N SER A 142 -2.44 -0.20 13.37
CA SER A 142 -1.67 1.00 12.98
C SER A 142 -1.69 2.11 14.02
N THR A 143 -2.01 1.78 15.28
CA THR A 143 -2.09 2.73 16.40
C THR A 143 -0.80 3.52 16.60
N TYR A 144 0.36 2.90 16.37
CA TYR A 144 1.69 3.52 16.51
C TYR A 144 1.90 4.77 15.64
N MET A 145 1.08 4.96 14.61
CA MET A 145 1.13 6.14 13.74
C MET A 145 0.35 7.34 14.30
N TYR A 146 -0.46 7.12 15.33
CA TYR A 146 -1.37 8.10 15.90
C TYR A 146 -1.31 8.14 17.44
N ASP A 147 -0.47 7.33 18.07
CA ASP A 147 -0.35 7.20 19.53
C ASP A 147 0.16 8.47 20.24
N MET A 148 0.71 9.41 19.43
CA MET A 148 1.07 10.74 19.91
C MET A 148 -0.16 11.64 20.15
N ILE A 149 -1.37 11.27 19.75
CA ILE A 149 -2.59 12.03 20.09
C ILE A 149 -2.83 11.95 21.61
N VAL A 150 -3.11 13.09 22.24
CA VAL A 150 -3.40 13.15 23.68
C VAL A 150 -4.57 12.22 24.03
N GLY A 151 -4.38 11.39 25.04
CA GLY A 151 -5.39 10.42 25.49
C GLY A 151 -5.38 9.08 24.76
N ALA A 152 -4.53 8.89 23.74
CA ALA A 152 -4.46 7.63 22.99
C ALA A 152 -4.06 6.44 23.87
N GLN A 153 -3.07 6.61 24.75
CA GLN A 153 -2.62 5.55 25.65
C GLN A 153 -3.71 5.13 26.64
N GLU A 154 -4.43 6.10 27.20
CA GLU A 154 -5.52 5.85 28.15
C GLU A 154 -6.67 5.05 27.49
N VAL A 155 -6.95 5.31 26.20
CA VAL A 155 -7.93 4.54 25.46
C VAL A 155 -7.41 3.13 25.18
N MET A 156 -6.15 2.97 24.78
CA MET A 156 -5.52 1.65 24.57
C MET A 156 -5.49 0.80 25.83
N ASP A 157 -5.25 1.43 26.99
CA ASP A 157 -5.25 0.75 28.29
C ASP A 157 -6.68 0.44 28.80
N GLY A 158 -7.72 0.90 28.09
CA GLY A 158 -9.13 0.72 28.45
C GLY A 158 -9.56 1.51 29.69
N THR A 159 -8.80 2.52 30.09
CA THR A 159 -9.12 3.39 31.24
C THR A 159 -10.20 4.43 30.91
N THR A 160 -10.33 4.77 29.63
CA THR A 160 -11.38 5.61 29.06
C THR A 160 -11.77 5.13 27.67
N THR A 161 -12.92 5.59 27.20
CA THR A 161 -13.38 5.44 25.80
C THR A 161 -13.45 6.79 25.09
N ASP A 162 -12.91 7.85 25.69
CA ASP A 162 -12.90 9.20 25.14
C ASP A 162 -11.45 9.60 24.79
N LEU A 163 -11.22 9.82 23.49
CA LEU A 163 -9.93 10.35 22.99
C LEU A 163 -9.91 11.86 23.19
N THR A 164 -9.36 12.29 24.33
CA THR A 164 -9.40 13.70 24.75
C THR A 164 -8.63 14.65 23.86
N GLY A 165 -7.64 14.13 23.11
CA GLY A 165 -6.89 14.90 22.12
C GLY A 165 -7.66 15.25 20.85
N VAL A 166 -8.88 14.73 20.67
CA VAL A 166 -9.77 15.15 19.58
C VAL A 166 -10.97 15.87 20.19
N THR A 167 -11.01 17.20 20.04
CA THR A 167 -12.08 18.06 20.57
C THR A 167 -12.98 18.53 19.45
N VAL A 168 -14.27 18.21 19.53
CA VAL A 168 -15.30 18.65 18.57
C VAL A 168 -15.89 19.97 19.07
N GLU A 169 -15.91 20.99 18.23
CA GLU A 169 -16.47 22.30 18.50
C GLU A 169 -17.91 22.42 17.97
N ASP A 170 -18.12 21.92 16.75
CA ASP A 170 -19.41 21.79 16.09
C ASP A 170 -19.41 20.67 15.06
N ASP A 171 -20.40 20.58 14.18
CA ASP A 171 -20.50 19.50 13.19
C ASP A 171 -19.35 19.47 12.18
N THR A 172 -18.65 20.59 12.00
CA THR A 172 -17.59 20.73 11.00
C THR A 172 -16.21 21.13 11.58
N HIS A 173 -16.18 21.73 12.75
CA HIS A 173 -14.93 22.22 13.37
C HIS A 173 -14.48 21.31 14.50
N PHE A 174 -13.21 20.96 14.49
CA PHE A 174 -12.58 20.18 15.55
C PHE A 174 -11.07 20.47 15.61
N THR A 175 -10.48 20.14 16.74
CA THR A 175 -9.03 20.20 16.93
C THR A 175 -8.46 18.82 17.22
N ILE A 176 -7.21 18.58 16.78
CA ILE A 176 -6.39 17.43 17.17
C ILE A 176 -5.18 17.94 17.91
N THR A 177 -4.95 17.46 19.14
CA THR A 177 -3.83 17.86 19.99
C THR A 177 -2.90 16.67 20.20
N LEU A 178 -1.60 16.90 19.95
CA LEU A 178 -0.55 15.90 20.12
C LEU A 178 0.16 16.10 21.47
N GLN A 179 0.83 15.06 21.95
CA GLN A 179 1.65 15.07 23.16
C GLN A 179 3.01 15.79 22.94
N TYR A 180 3.47 15.81 21.70
CA TYR A 180 4.73 16.43 21.26
C TYR A 180 4.65 16.81 19.78
N PRO A 181 5.44 17.82 19.34
CA PRO A 181 5.45 18.23 17.93
C PRO A 181 5.90 17.10 17.01
N MET A 182 5.15 16.88 15.92
CA MET A 182 5.47 15.89 14.90
C MET A 182 5.14 16.42 13.49
N ALA A 183 6.15 16.83 12.75
CA ALA A 183 5.98 17.45 11.43
C ALA A 183 5.26 16.54 10.41
N THR A 184 5.42 15.22 10.54
CA THR A 184 4.79 14.24 9.63
C THR A 184 3.35 13.89 10.02
N PHE A 185 2.82 14.38 11.14
CA PHE A 185 1.47 14.03 11.58
C PHE A 185 0.41 14.38 10.54
N VAL A 186 0.53 15.54 9.88
CA VAL A 186 -0.41 15.94 8.82
C VAL A 186 -0.42 14.92 7.67
N LYS A 187 0.72 14.32 7.33
CA LYS A 187 0.81 13.27 6.30
C LYS A 187 0.05 12.01 6.73
N ASN A 188 0.06 11.67 8.02
CA ASN A 188 -0.69 10.54 8.55
C ASN A 188 -2.21 10.70 8.39
N LEU A 189 -2.72 11.94 8.33
CA LEU A 189 -4.13 12.21 8.09
C LEU A 189 -4.58 11.91 6.64
N GLY A 190 -3.64 11.64 5.74
CA GLY A 190 -3.89 11.32 4.33
C GLY A 190 -3.81 9.83 4.00
N ILE A 191 -3.56 8.95 4.96
CA ILE A 191 -3.49 7.51 4.74
C ILE A 191 -4.76 6.81 5.24
N ASN A 192 -5.06 5.67 4.63
CA ASN A 192 -6.31 4.95 4.84
C ASN A 192 -6.52 4.37 6.26
N TYR A 193 -5.51 4.38 7.11
CA TYR A 193 -5.70 4.08 8.54
C TYR A 193 -6.45 5.19 9.28
N ALA A 194 -6.38 6.43 8.76
CA ALA A 194 -7.12 7.61 9.25
C ALA A 194 -8.50 7.77 8.57
N ASN A 195 -9.02 6.74 7.89
CA ASN A 195 -10.34 6.79 7.29
C ASN A 195 -11.42 7.12 8.31
N VAL A 196 -12.36 7.97 7.90
CA VAL A 196 -13.48 8.41 8.73
C VAL A 196 -14.70 7.55 8.42
N PHE A 197 -15.26 6.95 9.46
CA PHE A 197 -16.42 6.06 9.38
C PHE A 197 -17.66 6.74 9.94
N PRO A 198 -18.84 6.62 9.28
CA PRO A 198 -20.10 7.01 9.89
C PRO A 198 -20.34 6.17 11.14
N GLN A 199 -20.28 6.80 12.33
CA GLN A 199 -20.33 6.11 13.62
C GLN A 199 -21.49 5.13 13.70
N LYS A 200 -22.70 5.60 13.38
CA LYS A 200 -23.90 4.79 13.49
C LYS A 200 -23.84 3.51 12.65
N ALA A 201 -23.42 3.63 11.39
CA ALA A 201 -23.32 2.47 10.48
C ALA A 201 -22.25 1.47 10.96
N CYS A 202 -21.11 1.98 11.44
CA CYS A 202 -20.04 1.14 11.97
C CYS A 202 -20.47 0.40 13.25
N GLU A 203 -21.14 1.07 14.18
CA GLU A 203 -21.65 0.46 15.42
C GLU A 203 -22.75 -0.57 15.16
N GLU A 204 -23.67 -0.30 14.24
CA GLU A 204 -24.75 -1.22 13.86
C GLU A 204 -24.18 -2.50 13.19
N ALA A 205 -23.13 -2.37 12.39
CA ALA A 205 -22.44 -3.50 11.78
C ALA A 205 -21.62 -4.33 12.80
N GLY A 206 -21.05 -3.69 13.80
CA GLY A 206 -20.25 -4.34 14.84
C GLY A 206 -19.09 -5.16 14.26
N ASP A 207 -19.03 -6.47 14.60
CA ASP A 207 -17.96 -7.37 14.13
C ASP A 207 -18.02 -7.67 12.62
N LYS A 208 -19.13 -7.32 11.97
CA LYS A 208 -19.29 -7.46 10.51
C LYS A 208 -18.77 -6.25 9.72
N TRP A 209 -18.32 -5.18 10.39
CA TRP A 209 -17.77 -4.01 9.70
C TRP A 209 -16.59 -4.39 8.81
N GLY A 210 -16.69 -4.04 7.54
CA GLY A 210 -15.72 -4.40 6.51
C GLY A 210 -15.95 -5.76 5.82
N TYR A 211 -17.02 -6.46 6.17
CA TYR A 211 -17.42 -7.74 5.56
C TYR A 211 -18.80 -7.68 4.94
N GLU A 212 -19.07 -8.56 3.98
CA GLU A 212 -20.33 -8.57 3.23
C GLU A 212 -20.61 -7.17 2.63
N LEU A 213 -21.79 -6.60 2.86
CA LEU A 213 -22.16 -5.23 2.46
C LEU A 213 -22.12 -4.23 3.65
N ASN A 214 -21.47 -4.61 4.74
CA ASN A 214 -21.38 -3.77 5.95
C ASN A 214 -20.13 -2.88 5.91
N TYR A 215 -19.96 -2.13 4.82
CA TYR A 215 -18.89 -1.16 4.70
C TYR A 215 -19.43 0.10 4.01
N VAL A 216 -19.64 1.13 4.78
CA VAL A 216 -20.30 2.38 4.38
C VAL A 216 -19.34 3.54 4.60
N GLY A 217 -19.24 4.42 3.64
CA GLY A 217 -18.38 5.60 3.74
C GLY A 217 -18.87 6.75 2.87
N SER A 218 -18.03 7.75 2.74
CA SER A 218 -18.25 8.96 1.95
C SER A 218 -17.59 8.91 0.56
N GLY A 219 -16.95 7.80 0.22
CA GLY A 219 -16.13 7.69 -0.97
C GLY A 219 -16.90 7.71 -2.30
N PRO A 220 -16.19 7.81 -3.43
CA PRO A 220 -16.80 7.94 -4.75
C PRO A 220 -17.58 6.73 -5.24
N PHE A 221 -17.36 5.55 -4.65
CA PHE A 221 -18.02 4.32 -5.06
C PHE A 221 -18.63 3.60 -3.87
N LYS A 222 -19.85 3.10 -4.07
CA LYS A 222 -20.60 2.30 -3.09
C LYS A 222 -20.40 0.82 -3.39
N LEU A 223 -20.07 0.03 -2.37
CA LEU A 223 -20.03 -1.43 -2.44
C LEU A 223 -21.47 -1.97 -2.58
N VAL A 224 -21.75 -2.70 -3.67
CA VAL A 224 -23.09 -3.23 -3.98
C VAL A 224 -23.15 -4.74 -4.05
N GLU A 225 -22.01 -5.41 -4.34
CA GLU A 225 -21.86 -6.87 -4.25
C GLU A 225 -20.53 -7.21 -3.58
N ASN A 226 -20.56 -8.20 -2.70
CA ASN A 226 -19.37 -8.72 -2.03
C ASN A 226 -19.64 -10.16 -1.58
N ASP A 227 -18.90 -11.11 -2.15
CA ASP A 227 -18.94 -12.52 -1.74
C ASP A 227 -17.80 -12.90 -0.77
N ASP A 228 -17.04 -11.89 -0.30
CA ASP A 228 -15.90 -11.99 0.63
C ASP A 228 -14.75 -12.91 0.16
N SER A 229 -14.78 -13.42 -1.08
CA SER A 229 -13.81 -14.40 -1.53
C SER A 229 -13.34 -14.27 -2.97
N THR A 230 -14.24 -14.02 -3.92
CA THR A 230 -13.91 -14.07 -5.35
C THR A 230 -14.28 -12.81 -6.12
N HIS A 231 -15.21 -11.99 -5.58
CA HIS A 231 -15.80 -10.91 -6.34
C HIS A 231 -16.34 -9.77 -5.48
N MET A 232 -16.11 -8.53 -5.91
CA MET A 232 -16.72 -7.31 -5.35
C MET A 232 -17.12 -6.39 -6.49
N VAL A 233 -18.30 -5.76 -6.37
CA VAL A 233 -18.78 -4.75 -7.33
C VAL A 233 -19.05 -3.44 -6.61
N PHE A 234 -18.57 -2.37 -7.22
CA PHE A 234 -18.75 -1.01 -6.75
C PHE A 234 -19.47 -0.20 -7.83
N GLU A 235 -20.48 0.56 -7.42
CA GLU A 235 -21.17 1.51 -8.29
C GLU A 235 -20.80 2.94 -7.90
N ARG A 236 -20.70 3.82 -8.90
CA ARG A 236 -20.51 5.26 -8.68
C ARG A 236 -21.54 5.80 -7.73
N PHE A 237 -21.11 6.60 -6.75
CA PHE A 237 -22.00 7.28 -5.80
C PHE A 237 -22.36 8.67 -6.33
N PRO A 238 -23.62 8.91 -6.79
CA PRO A 238 -23.99 10.17 -7.43
C PRO A 238 -23.95 11.39 -6.49
N GLU A 239 -24.13 11.16 -5.16
CA GLU A 239 -24.11 12.23 -4.15
C GLU A 239 -22.71 12.45 -3.55
N TYR A 240 -21.67 11.91 -4.20
CA TYR A 240 -20.29 12.11 -3.79
C TYR A 240 -19.90 13.60 -3.86
N HIS A 241 -19.22 14.11 -2.83
CA HIS A 241 -18.93 15.55 -2.70
C HIS A 241 -17.99 16.12 -3.78
N LEU A 242 -17.31 15.26 -4.56
CA LEU A 242 -16.49 15.59 -5.73
C LEU A 242 -16.93 14.77 -6.96
N ALA A 243 -18.23 14.59 -7.15
CA ALA A 243 -18.79 13.71 -8.20
C ALA A 243 -18.33 14.07 -9.61
N ASP A 244 -18.04 15.34 -9.88
CA ASP A 244 -17.57 15.83 -11.19
C ASP A 244 -16.15 15.36 -11.52
N GLU A 245 -15.38 14.92 -10.53
CA GLU A 245 -14.02 14.37 -10.70
C GLU A 245 -14.04 12.89 -11.06
N ILE A 246 -15.16 12.19 -10.94
CA ILE A 246 -15.26 10.74 -11.12
C ILE A 246 -15.71 10.40 -12.53
N HIS A 247 -14.91 9.63 -13.25
CA HIS A 247 -15.14 9.29 -14.66
C HIS A 247 -15.72 7.88 -14.86
N LEU A 248 -15.47 6.95 -13.94
CA LEU A 248 -16.01 5.59 -13.99
C LEU A 248 -17.45 5.54 -13.46
N ASP A 249 -18.26 4.64 -14.01
CA ASP A 249 -19.59 4.32 -13.50
C ASP A 249 -19.56 3.19 -12.45
N GLY A 250 -18.47 2.44 -12.40
CA GLY A 250 -18.27 1.37 -11.43
C GLY A 250 -16.93 0.67 -11.56
N ILE A 251 -16.67 -0.21 -10.60
CA ILE A 251 -15.49 -1.07 -10.55
C ILE A 251 -15.96 -2.49 -10.26
N ASP A 252 -15.50 -3.43 -11.07
CA ASP A 252 -15.76 -4.87 -10.92
C ASP A 252 -14.43 -5.55 -10.55
N VAL A 253 -14.31 -5.99 -9.31
CA VAL A 253 -13.08 -6.59 -8.78
C VAL A 253 -13.21 -8.11 -8.76
N THR A 254 -12.36 -8.78 -9.52
CA THR A 254 -12.18 -10.23 -9.43
C THR A 254 -10.96 -10.55 -8.59
N PHE A 255 -11.11 -11.38 -7.57
CA PHE A 255 -9.98 -11.91 -6.82
C PHE A 255 -9.44 -13.18 -7.49
N GLU A 256 -8.16 -13.15 -7.85
CA GLU A 256 -7.46 -14.25 -8.54
C GLU A 256 -6.00 -14.29 -8.07
N ASP A 257 -5.59 -15.39 -7.45
CA ASP A 257 -4.23 -15.52 -6.91
C ASP A 257 -3.23 -16.07 -7.94
N ASP A 258 -3.71 -16.80 -8.97
CA ASP A 258 -2.83 -17.33 -10.00
C ASP A 258 -2.54 -16.30 -11.10
N ASN A 259 -1.29 -15.88 -11.20
CA ASN A 259 -0.86 -14.84 -12.14
C ASN A 259 -1.00 -15.25 -13.61
N ASN A 260 -0.88 -16.55 -13.95
CA ASN A 260 -1.10 -17.01 -15.31
C ASN A 260 -2.60 -16.94 -15.68
N THR A 261 -3.48 -17.22 -14.71
CA THR A 261 -4.93 -17.06 -14.88
C THR A 261 -5.30 -15.59 -15.06
N LYS A 262 -4.69 -14.65 -14.29
CA LYS A 262 -4.87 -13.20 -14.52
C LYS A 262 -4.47 -12.81 -15.94
N LEU A 263 -3.29 -13.28 -16.43
CA LEU A 263 -2.84 -13.03 -17.80
C LEU A 263 -3.85 -13.53 -18.83
N MET A 264 -4.35 -14.75 -18.66
CA MET A 264 -5.34 -15.31 -19.59
C MET A 264 -6.64 -14.51 -19.59
N LYS A 265 -7.17 -14.12 -18.42
CA LYS A 265 -8.34 -13.25 -18.29
C LYS A 265 -8.11 -11.91 -18.98
N PHE A 266 -6.94 -11.32 -18.79
CA PHE A 266 -6.57 -10.07 -19.45
C PHE A 266 -6.55 -10.21 -20.98
N LYS A 267 -5.91 -11.25 -21.52
CA LYS A 267 -5.86 -11.50 -22.97
C LYS A 267 -7.23 -11.72 -23.57
N ASN A 268 -8.08 -12.48 -22.89
CA ASN A 268 -9.44 -12.76 -23.35
C ASN A 268 -10.37 -11.53 -23.28
N GLY A 269 -9.98 -10.47 -22.57
CA GLY A 269 -10.83 -9.31 -22.35
C GLY A 269 -11.84 -9.50 -21.22
N ASP A 270 -11.61 -10.47 -20.33
CA ASP A 270 -12.44 -10.68 -19.13
C ASP A 270 -12.15 -9.63 -18.05
N ILE A 271 -10.92 -9.08 -18.05
CA ILE A 271 -10.48 -7.99 -17.18
C ILE A 271 -9.75 -6.90 -17.99
N ASP A 272 -9.76 -5.69 -17.49
CA ASP A 272 -9.15 -4.51 -18.12
C ASP A 272 -7.80 -4.14 -17.51
N MET A 273 -7.56 -4.54 -16.26
CA MET A 273 -6.37 -4.21 -15.49
C MET A 273 -6.00 -5.32 -14.50
N CYS A 274 -4.72 -5.56 -14.30
CA CYS A 274 -4.19 -6.35 -13.18
C CYS A 274 -2.73 -6.05 -12.89
N ASP A 275 -2.27 -6.47 -11.72
CA ASP A 275 -0.86 -6.42 -11.34
C ASP A 275 -0.03 -7.35 -12.23
N LEU A 276 1.20 -6.95 -12.50
CA LEU A 276 2.20 -7.75 -13.18
C LEU A 276 3.32 -8.10 -12.20
N THR A 277 3.55 -9.38 -12.03
CA THR A 277 4.65 -9.87 -11.20
C THR A 277 5.94 -10.03 -12.00
N ILE A 278 7.08 -9.88 -11.32
CA ILE A 278 8.40 -9.87 -11.96
C ILE A 278 8.71 -11.17 -12.71
N ASP A 279 8.28 -12.29 -12.18
CA ASP A 279 8.49 -13.63 -12.77
C ASP A 279 7.79 -13.81 -14.11
N LEU A 280 6.67 -13.11 -14.33
CA LEU A 280 5.94 -13.12 -15.60
C LEU A 280 6.36 -12.01 -16.58
N LEU A 281 7.13 -11.02 -16.13
CA LEU A 281 7.53 -9.88 -16.97
C LEU A 281 8.14 -10.31 -18.31
N PRO A 282 9.08 -11.30 -18.39
CA PRO A 282 9.62 -11.75 -19.67
C PRO A 282 8.55 -12.33 -20.61
N THR A 283 7.56 -13.01 -20.05
CA THR A 283 6.44 -13.58 -20.82
C THR A 283 5.58 -12.48 -21.44
N TYR A 284 5.25 -11.44 -20.64
CA TYR A 284 4.46 -10.30 -21.10
C TYR A 284 5.21 -9.46 -22.15
N GLN A 285 6.50 -9.22 -21.94
CA GLN A 285 7.35 -8.46 -22.88
C GLN A 285 7.49 -9.13 -24.25
N GLN A 286 7.40 -10.46 -24.32
CA GLN A 286 7.48 -11.24 -25.56
C GLN A 286 6.13 -11.47 -26.21
N ASP A 287 5.03 -11.27 -25.51
CA ASP A 287 3.68 -11.50 -26.03
C ASP A 287 3.21 -10.28 -26.85
N PRO A 288 2.96 -10.42 -28.16
CA PRO A 288 2.56 -9.28 -29.01
C PRO A 288 1.23 -8.65 -28.62
N ASP A 289 0.35 -9.39 -27.92
CA ASP A 289 -0.97 -8.92 -27.54
C ASP A 289 -0.97 -8.12 -26.22
N VAL A 290 0.11 -8.19 -25.44
CA VAL A 290 0.17 -7.57 -24.11
C VAL A 290 1.39 -6.69 -23.86
N LYS A 291 2.48 -6.83 -24.63
CA LYS A 291 3.73 -6.09 -24.41
C LYS A 291 3.55 -4.56 -24.38
N ASP A 292 2.63 -4.05 -25.21
CA ASP A 292 2.33 -2.62 -25.32
C ASP A 292 1.30 -2.16 -24.25
N CYS A 293 0.82 -3.07 -23.41
CA CYS A 293 -0.09 -2.82 -22.28
C CYS A 293 0.64 -2.73 -20.94
N ILE A 294 1.96 -2.97 -20.91
CA ILE A 294 2.75 -2.94 -19.66
C ILE A 294 3.00 -1.49 -19.27
N ASN A 295 2.64 -1.17 -18.04
CA ASN A 295 2.91 0.11 -17.40
C ASN A 295 3.93 -0.07 -16.28
N TYR A 296 4.81 0.91 -16.13
CA TYR A 296 5.82 0.96 -15.08
C TYR A 296 5.58 2.17 -14.19
N SER A 297 5.68 1.98 -12.90
CA SER A 297 5.62 3.04 -11.91
C SER A 297 6.85 2.98 -11.00
N THR A 298 7.35 4.14 -10.60
CA THR A 298 8.42 4.22 -9.62
C THR A 298 7.83 4.07 -8.23
N GLY A 299 8.02 2.89 -7.62
CA GLY A 299 7.66 2.71 -6.22
C GLY A 299 8.62 3.48 -5.30
N LEU A 300 8.15 3.87 -4.12
CA LEU A 300 8.99 4.50 -3.09
C LEU A 300 9.80 3.47 -2.29
N GLY A 301 9.70 2.19 -2.64
CA GLY A 301 10.28 1.09 -1.88
C GLY A 301 11.77 0.88 -2.09
N THR A 302 12.40 0.23 -1.11
CA THR A 302 13.79 -0.21 -1.17
C THR A 302 13.87 -1.67 -0.76
N TRP A 303 14.52 -2.48 -1.60
CA TRP A 303 14.92 -3.84 -1.27
C TRP A 303 16.29 -3.83 -0.61
N PHE A 304 16.42 -4.51 0.52
CA PHE A 304 17.66 -4.51 1.29
C PHE A 304 17.85 -5.81 2.07
N VAL A 305 19.12 -6.09 2.38
CA VAL A 305 19.47 -7.13 3.36
C VAL A 305 19.46 -6.50 4.74
N ASN A 306 18.60 -7.00 5.62
CA ASN A 306 18.56 -6.61 7.02
C ASN A 306 19.58 -7.42 7.81
N LEU A 307 20.37 -6.73 8.61
CA LEU A 307 21.45 -7.31 9.42
C LEU A 307 21.13 -7.16 10.90
N ASN A 308 21.20 -8.23 11.65
CA ASN A 308 21.14 -8.17 13.11
C ASN A 308 22.52 -7.82 13.68
N LEU A 309 22.68 -6.56 14.11
CA LEU A 309 23.97 -6.04 14.58
C LEU A 309 24.40 -6.60 15.97
N ASN A 310 23.56 -7.38 16.64
CA ASN A 310 23.96 -8.18 17.80
C ASN A 310 24.72 -9.46 17.40
N THR A 311 24.65 -9.87 16.12
CA THR A 311 25.40 -11.03 15.63
C THR A 311 26.90 -10.76 15.70
N PRO A 312 27.70 -11.58 16.39
CA PRO A 312 29.12 -11.29 16.62
C PRO A 312 29.92 -11.04 15.34
N ALA A 313 29.66 -11.79 14.27
CA ALA A 313 30.33 -11.61 12.98
C ALA A 313 29.97 -10.29 12.29
N LEU A 314 28.83 -9.69 12.60
CA LEU A 314 28.31 -8.47 12.00
C LEU A 314 28.61 -7.21 12.83
N GLN A 315 29.24 -7.32 13.99
CA GLN A 315 29.60 -6.16 14.82
C GLN A 315 30.72 -5.30 14.20
N ASP A 316 31.65 -5.93 13.49
CA ASP A 316 32.71 -5.21 12.79
C ASP A 316 32.17 -4.60 11.48
N VAL A 317 32.18 -3.29 11.37
CA VAL A 317 31.71 -2.55 10.19
C VAL A 317 32.43 -2.96 8.91
N ARG A 318 33.71 -3.37 8.99
CA ARG A 318 34.48 -3.81 7.83
C ARG A 318 33.91 -5.09 7.21
N VAL A 319 33.34 -5.98 8.03
CA VAL A 319 32.63 -7.19 7.55
C VAL A 319 31.37 -6.77 6.79
N ARG A 320 30.56 -5.86 7.35
CA ARG A 320 29.35 -5.38 6.68
C ARG A 320 29.65 -4.62 5.39
N GLN A 321 30.71 -3.81 5.39
CA GLN A 321 31.22 -3.14 4.19
C GLN A 321 31.69 -4.13 3.13
N ALA A 322 32.40 -5.18 3.52
CA ALA A 322 32.83 -6.24 2.63
C ALA A 322 31.64 -6.98 2.02
N MET A 323 30.60 -7.28 2.81
CA MET A 323 29.35 -7.86 2.30
C MET A 323 28.71 -6.95 1.24
N SER A 324 28.64 -5.63 1.49
CA SER A 324 28.08 -4.68 0.51
C SER A 324 28.87 -4.63 -0.79
N LEU A 325 30.20 -4.64 -0.72
CA LEU A 325 31.09 -4.63 -1.88
C LEU A 325 31.09 -5.93 -2.68
N ALA A 326 30.74 -7.04 -2.03
CA ALA A 326 30.68 -8.34 -2.67
C ALA A 326 29.43 -8.52 -3.57
N ILE A 327 28.39 -7.71 -3.41
CA ILE A 327 27.10 -7.90 -4.10
C ILE A 327 27.05 -7.12 -5.40
N ASP A 328 26.93 -7.83 -6.54
CA ASP A 328 26.65 -7.23 -7.85
C ASP A 328 25.14 -6.95 -8.01
N ARG A 329 24.76 -5.73 -7.65
CA ARG A 329 23.36 -5.27 -7.69
C ARG A 329 22.81 -5.19 -9.10
N GLN A 330 23.63 -4.77 -10.07
CA GLN A 330 23.20 -4.69 -11.47
C GLN A 330 22.92 -6.09 -12.03
N ALA A 331 23.80 -7.05 -11.76
CA ALA A 331 23.59 -8.42 -12.21
C ALA A 331 22.33 -9.07 -11.58
N ILE A 332 21.99 -8.73 -10.32
CA ILE A 332 20.73 -9.16 -9.71
C ILE A 332 19.54 -8.58 -10.49
N ILE A 333 19.56 -7.28 -10.79
CA ILE A 333 18.48 -6.61 -11.53
C ILE A 333 18.33 -7.21 -12.93
N ASP A 334 19.42 -7.35 -13.67
CA ASP A 334 19.39 -7.82 -15.06
C ASP A 334 18.92 -9.28 -15.16
N ASN A 335 19.42 -10.15 -14.28
CA ASN A 335 19.17 -11.59 -14.38
C ASN A 335 17.91 -12.06 -13.64
N MET A 336 17.49 -11.37 -12.60
CA MET A 336 16.39 -11.82 -11.74
C MET A 336 15.15 -10.93 -11.81
N LEU A 337 15.33 -9.64 -12.17
CA LEU A 337 14.24 -8.68 -12.25
C LEU A 337 13.95 -8.24 -13.69
N SER A 338 14.56 -8.89 -14.69
CA SER A 338 14.39 -8.54 -16.11
C SER A 338 14.61 -7.05 -16.41
N GLY A 339 15.51 -6.41 -15.65
CA GLY A 339 15.80 -4.98 -15.74
C GLY A 339 14.83 -4.07 -14.97
N ALA A 340 13.82 -4.59 -14.29
CA ALA A 340 12.81 -3.80 -13.60
C ALA A 340 13.28 -3.35 -12.20
N GLY A 341 14.31 -2.52 -12.16
CA GLY A 341 14.87 -1.94 -10.94
C GLY A 341 16.04 -1.02 -11.22
N VAL A 342 16.46 -0.28 -10.20
CA VAL A 342 17.64 0.59 -10.24
C VAL A 342 18.55 0.21 -9.07
N PRO A 343 19.88 0.03 -9.27
CA PRO A 343 20.79 -0.27 -8.17
C PRO A 343 20.72 0.83 -7.10
N ALA A 344 20.61 0.43 -5.84
CA ALA A 344 20.48 1.38 -4.75
C ALA A 344 21.75 2.24 -4.58
N SER A 345 21.55 3.53 -4.32
CA SER A 345 22.61 4.49 -3.96
C SER A 345 22.55 4.91 -2.49
N GLY A 346 21.57 4.50 -1.74
CA GLY A 346 21.31 4.71 -0.32
C GLY A 346 20.13 3.85 0.11
N PHE A 347 19.61 4.07 1.30
CA PHE A 347 18.39 3.45 1.74
C PHE A 347 17.15 4.20 1.22
N LEU A 348 17.23 5.53 1.12
CA LEU A 348 16.16 6.35 0.58
C LEU A 348 16.07 6.20 -0.95
N ASN A 349 14.84 6.09 -1.46
CA ASN A 349 14.53 5.98 -2.88
C ASN A 349 14.24 7.36 -3.49
N GLN A 350 14.37 7.47 -4.81
CA GLN A 350 13.95 8.65 -5.58
C GLN A 350 12.47 8.98 -5.29
N GLY A 351 12.21 10.27 -5.04
CA GLY A 351 10.87 10.75 -4.64
C GLY A 351 10.67 10.86 -3.13
N VAL A 352 11.59 10.33 -2.32
CA VAL A 352 11.57 10.52 -0.86
C VAL A 352 12.47 11.70 -0.49
N PRO A 353 12.00 12.68 0.33
CA PRO A 353 12.84 13.76 0.82
C PRO A 353 14.11 13.23 1.51
N GLY A 354 15.25 13.79 1.15
CA GLY A 354 16.55 13.32 1.61
C GLY A 354 17.28 12.40 0.63
N PHE A 355 16.61 11.87 -0.41
CA PHE A 355 17.29 11.11 -1.45
C PHE A 355 18.43 11.93 -2.09
N ASP A 356 19.63 11.35 -2.15
CA ASP A 356 20.77 11.99 -2.80
C ASP A 356 20.90 11.54 -4.25
N SER A 357 20.40 12.37 -5.18
CA SER A 357 20.48 12.10 -6.62
C SER A 357 21.91 12.15 -7.19
N SER A 358 22.87 12.69 -6.42
CA SER A 358 24.28 12.75 -6.81
C SER A 358 25.07 11.51 -6.36
N ALA A 359 24.54 10.74 -5.41
CA ALA A 359 25.18 9.55 -4.88
C ALA A 359 25.23 8.44 -5.95
N GLN A 360 26.39 7.84 -6.08
CA GLN A 360 26.56 6.68 -6.94
C GLN A 360 26.02 5.41 -6.26
N ALA A 361 25.51 4.48 -7.05
CA ALA A 361 25.15 3.15 -6.57
C ALA A 361 26.30 2.49 -5.80
N PHE A 362 25.98 1.63 -4.86
CA PHE A 362 27.00 0.89 -4.12
C PHE A 362 27.87 0.07 -5.08
N PRO A 363 29.19 0.22 -5.02
CA PRO A 363 30.10 -0.44 -5.96
C PRO A 363 30.16 -1.96 -5.74
N TYR A 364 30.39 -2.69 -6.81
CA TYR A 364 30.78 -4.10 -6.79
C TYR A 364 32.31 -4.19 -6.88
N ASP A 365 32.99 -4.64 -5.81
CA ASP A 365 34.44 -4.77 -5.72
C ASP A 365 34.78 -5.95 -4.78
N PRO A 366 34.77 -7.18 -5.32
CA PRO A 366 35.04 -8.37 -4.52
C PRO A 366 36.51 -8.44 -4.01
N ASP A 367 37.44 -7.80 -4.70
CA ASP A 367 38.83 -7.81 -4.26
C ASP A 367 39.03 -6.91 -3.03
N LYS A 368 38.42 -5.73 -3.04
CA LYS A 368 38.37 -4.86 -1.86
C LYS A 368 37.60 -5.50 -0.71
N ALA A 369 36.50 -6.25 -0.98
CA ALA A 369 35.79 -7.01 0.03
C ALA A 369 36.69 -8.03 0.73
N LYS A 370 37.47 -8.81 -0.02
CA LYS A 370 38.46 -9.76 0.53
C LYS A 370 39.54 -9.05 1.36
N ALA A 371 40.01 -7.90 0.91
CA ALA A 371 41.02 -7.12 1.66
C ALA A 371 40.44 -6.66 3.02
N LEU A 372 39.21 -6.12 3.06
CA LEU A 372 38.56 -5.70 4.29
C LEU A 372 38.34 -6.86 5.27
N LEU A 373 37.94 -8.02 4.78
CA LEU A 373 37.78 -9.23 5.62
C LEU A 373 39.12 -9.66 6.23
N ALA A 374 40.20 -9.58 5.45
CA ALA A 374 41.55 -9.87 5.95
C ALA A 374 42.02 -8.85 7.01
N GLU A 375 41.77 -7.55 6.79
CA GLU A 375 42.05 -6.48 7.77
C GLU A 375 41.20 -6.61 9.06
N ALA A 376 39.99 -7.09 8.95
CA ALA A 376 39.11 -7.38 10.09
C ALA A 376 39.54 -8.67 10.83
N GLY A 377 40.47 -9.48 10.27
CA GLY A 377 40.77 -10.80 10.80
C GLY A 377 39.59 -11.80 10.69
N ALA A 378 38.60 -11.48 9.84
CA ALA A 378 37.37 -12.20 9.67
C ALA A 378 37.53 -13.34 8.64
N SER A 379 38.31 -14.36 8.99
CA SER A 379 38.40 -15.57 8.19
C SER A 379 37.28 -16.56 8.55
N ASN A 380 36.64 -17.14 7.53
CA ASN A 380 35.57 -18.13 7.69
C ASN A 380 34.32 -17.57 8.42
N VAL A 381 33.86 -16.41 8.03
CA VAL A 381 32.58 -15.85 8.49
C VAL A 381 31.45 -16.81 8.10
N LYS A 382 30.64 -17.21 9.07
CA LYS A 382 29.44 -18.02 8.86
C LYS A 382 28.23 -17.26 9.33
N LEU A 383 27.19 -17.22 8.50
CA LEU A 383 25.94 -16.52 8.76
C LEU A 383 24.75 -17.43 8.43
N SER A 384 23.69 -17.31 9.19
CA SER A 384 22.39 -17.86 8.83
C SER A 384 21.49 -16.75 8.25
N CYS A 385 20.84 -17.05 7.12
CA CYS A 385 19.87 -16.18 6.50
C CYS A 385 18.52 -16.89 6.45
N VAL A 386 17.48 -16.30 7.02
CA VAL A 386 16.14 -16.86 6.96
C VAL A 386 15.22 -15.90 6.22
N VAL A 387 14.55 -16.40 5.18
CA VAL A 387 13.68 -15.61 4.32
C VAL A 387 12.35 -16.32 4.05
N ARG A 388 11.41 -15.57 3.51
CA ARG A 388 10.17 -16.11 2.93
C ARG A 388 10.45 -16.79 1.59
N THR A 389 9.66 -17.79 1.24
CA THR A 389 9.73 -18.42 -0.09
C THR A 389 9.47 -17.44 -1.24
N GLY A 390 9.90 -17.79 -2.44
CA GLY A 390 9.68 -17.00 -3.65
C GLY A 390 10.81 -16.02 -3.96
N GLN A 391 10.49 -14.79 -4.31
CA GLN A 391 11.45 -13.79 -4.79
C GLN A 391 12.55 -13.48 -3.74
N TYR A 392 12.20 -13.44 -2.44
CA TYR A 392 13.16 -13.24 -1.36
C TYR A 392 14.24 -14.33 -1.32
N GLU A 393 13.80 -15.59 -1.44
CA GLU A 393 14.71 -16.73 -1.49
C GLU A 393 15.65 -16.64 -2.69
N SER A 394 15.09 -16.43 -3.88
CA SER A 394 15.88 -16.36 -5.11
C SER A 394 16.95 -15.28 -5.06
N ILE A 395 16.62 -14.08 -4.59
CA ILE A 395 17.56 -12.96 -4.44
C ILE A 395 18.64 -13.31 -3.40
N MET A 396 18.25 -13.90 -2.25
CA MET A 396 19.23 -14.20 -1.21
C MET A 396 20.15 -15.38 -1.56
N VAL A 397 19.70 -16.32 -2.41
CA VAL A 397 20.58 -17.33 -3.00
C VAL A 397 21.62 -16.69 -3.94
N ALA A 398 21.26 -15.66 -4.71
CA ALA A 398 22.23 -14.90 -5.49
C ALA A 398 23.23 -14.16 -4.59
N VAL A 399 22.76 -13.48 -3.54
CA VAL A 399 23.60 -12.82 -2.53
C VAL A 399 24.53 -13.83 -1.85
N GLN A 400 24.04 -15.01 -1.46
CA GLN A 400 24.85 -16.10 -0.90
C GLN A 400 26.04 -16.47 -1.81
N ASN A 401 25.79 -16.58 -3.13
CA ASN A 401 26.84 -16.92 -4.08
C ASN A 401 27.92 -15.81 -4.16
N TYR A 402 27.53 -14.54 -4.19
CA TYR A 402 28.47 -13.42 -4.15
C TYR A 402 29.29 -13.39 -2.84
N LEU A 403 28.67 -13.60 -1.71
CA LEU A 403 29.34 -13.63 -0.40
C LEU A 403 30.34 -14.79 -0.32
N LYS A 404 30.00 -15.95 -0.88
CA LYS A 404 30.87 -17.13 -0.92
C LYS A 404 32.17 -16.86 -1.70
N GLU A 405 32.13 -16.09 -2.78
CA GLU A 405 33.32 -15.73 -3.58
C GLU A 405 34.33 -14.92 -2.78
N VAL A 406 33.90 -14.18 -1.77
CA VAL A 406 34.79 -13.40 -0.90
C VAL A 406 35.11 -14.11 0.43
N GLY A 407 34.61 -15.33 0.66
CA GLY A 407 34.94 -16.14 1.83
C GLY A 407 33.96 -16.01 2.99
N ILE A 408 32.74 -15.51 2.74
CA ILE A 408 31.63 -15.51 3.70
C ILE A 408 30.70 -16.68 3.33
N ASP A 409 30.50 -17.61 4.27
CA ASP A 409 29.61 -18.76 4.12
C ASP A 409 28.26 -18.42 4.76
N MET A 410 27.25 -18.18 3.94
CA MET A 410 25.89 -17.86 4.40
C MET A 410 24.95 -18.99 4.02
N ASP A 411 24.25 -19.57 5.02
CA ASP A 411 23.22 -20.60 4.82
C ASP A 411 21.85 -19.92 4.65
N VAL A 412 21.17 -20.16 3.53
CA VAL A 412 19.86 -19.58 3.24
C VAL A 412 18.78 -20.62 3.49
N GLN A 413 17.86 -20.31 4.39
CA GLN A 413 16.73 -21.13 4.77
C GLN A 413 15.43 -20.40 4.50
N THR A 414 14.37 -21.14 4.16
CA THR A 414 13.03 -20.62 3.94
C THR A 414 12.04 -21.09 4.97
N VAL A 415 11.17 -20.18 5.39
CA VAL A 415 10.09 -20.47 6.32
C VAL A 415 8.78 -19.88 5.82
N ASP A 416 7.67 -20.33 6.40
CA ASP A 416 6.36 -19.74 6.18
C ASP A 416 6.32 -18.27 6.60
N ASN A 417 5.52 -17.45 5.91
CA ASN A 417 5.46 -16.00 6.16
C ASN A 417 5.04 -15.65 7.60
N GLY A 418 4.14 -16.42 8.20
CA GLY A 418 3.70 -16.19 9.58
C GLY A 418 4.82 -16.45 10.59
N VAL A 419 5.55 -17.56 10.42
CA VAL A 419 6.73 -17.92 11.23
C VAL A 419 7.82 -16.88 11.02
N TRP A 420 8.11 -16.54 9.75
CA TRP A 420 9.11 -15.52 9.43
C TRP A 420 8.83 -14.19 10.14
N ALA A 421 7.59 -13.69 10.09
CA ALA A 421 7.23 -12.41 10.68
C ALA A 421 7.39 -12.39 12.22
N SER A 422 6.95 -13.48 12.88
CA SER A 422 7.07 -13.63 14.33
C SER A 422 8.53 -13.64 14.79
N ASP A 423 9.35 -14.45 14.15
CA ASP A 423 10.75 -14.65 14.55
C ASP A 423 11.62 -13.44 14.16
N TRP A 424 11.29 -12.76 13.04
CA TRP A 424 11.94 -11.51 12.66
C TRP A 424 11.75 -10.41 13.72
N VAL A 425 10.51 -10.19 14.16
CA VAL A 425 10.20 -9.22 15.22
C VAL A 425 10.86 -9.61 16.55
N ALA A 426 11.00 -10.90 16.83
CA ALA A 426 11.72 -11.42 18.00
C ALA A 426 13.25 -11.26 17.89
N GLY A 427 13.79 -10.93 16.71
CA GLY A 427 15.23 -10.76 16.48
C GLY A 427 16.02 -12.06 16.38
N GLU A 428 15.34 -13.17 16.03
CA GLU A 428 15.93 -14.50 15.98
C GLU A 428 16.84 -14.72 14.75
N TYR A 429 16.79 -13.84 13.75
CA TYR A 429 17.55 -14.00 12.51
C TYR A 429 18.83 -13.15 12.51
N GLU A 430 19.94 -13.73 12.07
CA GLU A 430 21.21 -13.00 11.86
C GLU A 430 21.12 -12.12 10.61
N VAL A 431 20.56 -12.66 9.53
CA VAL A 431 20.35 -12.00 8.25
C VAL A 431 18.97 -12.34 7.71
N THR A 432 18.30 -11.37 7.13
CA THR A 432 17.07 -11.59 6.34
C THR A 432 16.97 -10.58 5.20
N ALA A 433 16.08 -10.80 4.25
CA ALA A 433 15.80 -9.84 3.18
C ALA A 433 14.44 -9.17 3.40
N LEU A 434 14.39 -7.88 3.17
CA LEU A 434 13.22 -7.05 3.30
C LEU A 434 13.02 -6.20 2.03
N ALA A 435 11.76 -5.88 1.76
CA ALA A 435 11.36 -4.78 0.91
C ALA A 435 10.46 -3.88 1.74
N TRP A 436 10.82 -2.61 1.83
CA TRP A 436 9.99 -1.64 2.52
C TRP A 436 9.46 -0.60 1.54
N TYR A 437 8.16 -0.43 1.56
CA TYR A 437 7.46 0.60 0.81
C TYR A 437 6.82 1.54 1.83
N PRO A 438 7.28 2.80 1.93
CA PRO A 438 6.69 3.74 2.88
C PRO A 438 5.25 4.06 2.47
N LEU A 439 4.41 4.39 3.43
CA LEU A 439 3.00 4.71 3.18
C LEU A 439 2.82 6.05 2.47
N TYR A 440 3.79 6.93 2.60
CA TYR A 440 3.89 8.23 1.91
C TYR A 440 5.35 8.61 1.72
N ALA A 441 5.61 9.57 0.85
CA ALA A 441 6.96 10.03 0.52
C ALA A 441 7.58 10.84 1.68
N ASP A 442 8.07 10.14 2.71
CA ASP A 442 8.82 10.74 3.81
C ASP A 442 9.78 9.74 4.44
N ALA A 443 11.00 10.17 4.69
CA ALA A 443 12.06 9.33 5.24
C ALA A 443 11.80 8.92 6.71
N ASP A 444 10.97 9.64 7.46
CA ASP A 444 10.53 9.26 8.80
C ASP A 444 9.86 7.88 8.77
N ASN A 445 8.92 7.68 7.85
CA ASN A 445 8.20 6.41 7.71
C ASN A 445 9.12 5.24 7.31
N GLN A 446 10.27 5.52 6.72
CA GLN A 446 11.27 4.51 6.34
C GLN A 446 12.34 4.33 7.42
N MET A 447 13.14 5.36 7.69
CA MET A 447 14.35 5.22 8.51
C MET A 447 14.06 5.22 9.99
N TYR A 448 13.18 6.10 10.51
CA TYR A 448 12.83 6.11 11.92
C TYR A 448 12.20 4.80 12.34
N THR A 449 11.23 4.32 11.54
CA THR A 449 10.50 3.08 11.82
C THR A 449 11.43 1.85 11.91
N TYR A 450 12.49 1.81 11.12
CA TYR A 450 13.36 0.62 11.03
C TYR A 450 14.65 0.71 11.81
N PHE A 451 15.25 1.91 11.89
CA PHE A 451 16.64 2.04 12.34
C PHE A 451 16.82 2.96 13.54
N HIS A 452 15.84 3.79 13.91
CA HIS A 452 15.94 4.54 15.16
C HIS A 452 16.03 3.55 16.34
N SER A 453 16.95 3.80 17.29
CA SER A 453 17.29 2.83 18.33
C SER A 453 16.08 2.41 19.19
N SER A 454 15.07 3.27 19.34
CA SER A 454 13.81 2.94 20.04
C SER A 454 12.99 1.85 19.33
N ASN A 455 13.17 1.65 18.01
CA ASN A 455 12.37 0.74 17.18
C ASN A 455 13.19 -0.43 16.61
N ALA A 456 14.51 -0.24 16.46
CA ALA A 456 15.40 -1.15 15.75
C ALA A 456 15.39 -2.61 16.27
N SER A 457 15.13 -2.81 17.56
CA SER A 457 15.00 -4.15 18.13
C SER A 457 13.79 -4.90 17.60
N GLY A 458 12.62 -4.23 17.51
CA GLY A 458 11.38 -4.78 16.94
C GLY A 458 11.41 -4.95 15.41
N LYS A 459 12.51 -4.54 14.77
CA LYS A 459 12.78 -4.70 13.33
C LYS A 459 14.00 -5.58 13.06
N GLY A 460 14.49 -6.28 14.07
CA GLY A 460 15.57 -7.25 13.97
C GLY A 460 16.92 -6.68 13.54
N SER A 461 17.10 -5.36 13.49
CA SER A 461 18.38 -4.74 13.13
C SER A 461 19.27 -4.48 14.35
N PHE A 462 18.69 -4.12 15.47
CA PHE A 462 19.40 -3.71 16.71
C PHE A 462 20.42 -2.60 16.47
N TYR A 463 20.20 -1.78 15.45
CA TYR A 463 21.03 -0.62 15.16
C TYR A 463 20.90 0.40 16.30
N ASN A 464 22.02 0.96 16.70
CA ASN A 464 22.09 1.95 17.75
C ASN A 464 23.23 2.92 17.46
N ASN A 465 22.89 4.08 16.92
CA ASN A 465 23.83 5.17 16.68
C ASN A 465 23.20 6.48 17.15
N PRO A 466 23.72 7.11 18.25
CA PRO A 466 23.15 8.33 18.79
C PRO A 466 23.17 9.54 17.83
N GLU A 467 24.09 9.58 16.86
CA GLU A 467 24.15 10.63 15.86
C GLU A 467 23.01 10.48 14.85
N PHE A 468 22.77 9.26 14.38
CA PHE A 468 21.62 8.94 13.54
C PHE A 468 20.30 9.27 14.26
N ASP A 469 20.15 8.81 15.51
CA ASP A 469 18.94 9.06 16.31
C ASP A 469 18.67 10.56 16.47
N ALA A 470 19.71 11.36 16.76
CA ALA A 470 19.57 12.80 16.94
C ALA A 470 19.09 13.50 15.65
N LEU A 471 19.64 13.10 14.48
CA LEU A 471 19.20 13.64 13.17
C LEU A 471 17.74 13.29 12.89
N MET A 472 17.34 12.04 13.15
CA MET A 472 15.96 11.60 12.95
C MET A 472 14.99 12.32 13.89
N ASP A 473 15.36 12.48 15.16
CA ASP A 473 14.55 13.20 16.16
C ASP A 473 14.40 14.68 15.83
N GLU A 474 15.46 15.34 15.34
CA GLU A 474 15.40 16.73 14.89
C GLU A 474 14.51 16.88 13.67
N ALA A 475 14.66 16.01 12.67
CA ALA A 475 13.84 16.01 11.47
C ALA A 475 12.35 15.85 11.77
N ARG A 476 11.97 15.00 12.74
CA ARG A 476 10.58 14.80 13.15
C ARG A 476 9.92 16.04 13.73
N ARG A 477 10.72 16.91 14.38
CA ARG A 477 10.22 18.12 15.04
C ARG A 477 10.27 19.37 14.16
N SER A 478 11.01 19.33 13.06
CA SER A 478 11.16 20.47 12.15
C SER A 478 9.99 20.58 11.19
N ALA A 479 9.39 21.77 11.09
CA ALA A 479 8.41 22.11 10.07
C ALA A 479 9.07 22.53 8.73
N ASP A 480 10.38 22.75 8.71
CA ASP A 480 11.15 23.13 7.52
C ASP A 480 11.48 21.89 6.70
N GLU A 481 10.80 21.71 5.58
CA GLU A 481 10.93 20.55 4.68
C GLU A 481 12.34 20.45 4.06
N GLU A 482 13.00 21.56 3.74
CA GLU A 482 14.34 21.57 3.17
C GLU A 482 15.37 21.12 4.23
N HIS A 483 15.27 21.68 5.42
CA HIS A 483 16.10 21.26 6.56
C HIS A 483 15.88 19.78 6.90
N ARG A 484 14.63 19.30 6.92
CA ARG A 484 14.32 17.89 7.13
C ARG A 484 14.99 17.00 6.08
N ALA A 485 14.92 17.39 4.82
CA ALA A 485 15.54 16.63 3.73
C ALA A 485 17.08 16.55 3.86
N GLU A 486 17.73 17.62 4.37
CA GLU A 486 19.17 17.61 4.68
C GLU A 486 19.50 16.64 5.81
N LEU A 487 18.76 16.69 6.92
CA LEU A 487 18.93 15.78 8.05
C LEU A 487 18.75 14.31 7.65
N TYR A 488 17.72 14.01 6.86
CA TYR A 488 17.48 12.65 6.36
C TYR A 488 18.59 12.15 5.42
N ARG A 489 19.13 13.03 4.58
CA ARG A 489 20.26 12.67 3.69
C ARG A 489 21.51 12.33 4.49
N GLU A 490 21.80 13.10 5.55
CA GLU A 490 22.92 12.84 6.44
C GLU A 490 22.70 11.53 7.21
N ALA A 491 21.52 11.31 7.76
CA ALA A 491 21.13 10.09 8.46
C ALA A 491 21.25 8.84 7.55
N ASP A 492 20.76 8.91 6.29
CA ASP A 492 20.92 7.80 5.33
C ASP A 492 22.40 7.52 5.04
N ASN A 493 23.22 8.54 4.86
CA ASN A 493 24.64 8.37 4.61
C ASN A 493 25.38 7.71 5.80
N ILE A 494 25.05 8.10 7.03
CA ILE A 494 25.57 7.45 8.23
C ILE A 494 25.14 5.98 8.25
N MET A 495 23.85 5.70 8.17
CA MET A 495 23.28 4.38 8.35
C MET A 495 23.67 3.41 7.23
N SER A 496 23.59 3.84 5.95
CA SER A 496 23.74 2.94 4.81
C SER A 496 25.16 2.88 4.25
N ARG A 497 25.99 3.96 4.41
CA ARG A 497 27.31 4.07 3.79
C ARG A 497 28.48 4.12 4.78
N THR A 498 28.26 4.59 6.01
CA THR A 498 29.27 4.64 7.04
C THR A 498 29.19 3.41 7.94
N ASP A 499 28.01 3.13 8.49
CA ASP A 499 27.80 2.05 9.43
C ASP A 499 27.40 0.74 8.75
N TYR A 500 26.92 0.79 7.50
CA TYR A 500 26.38 -0.37 6.81
C TYR A 500 25.40 -1.16 7.70
N ALA A 501 24.49 -0.45 8.35
CA ALA A 501 23.50 -1.04 9.25
C ALA A 501 22.50 -1.98 8.53
N CYS A 502 22.31 -1.74 7.24
CA CYS A 502 21.69 -2.66 6.29
C CYS A 502 22.44 -2.58 4.95
N LEU A 503 22.09 -3.47 4.02
CA LEU A 503 22.69 -3.44 2.68
C LEU A 503 21.57 -3.18 1.66
N PRO A 504 21.34 -1.93 1.24
CA PRO A 504 20.40 -1.62 0.17
C PRO A 504 20.81 -2.33 -1.12
N LEU A 505 19.86 -2.96 -1.79
CA LEU A 505 20.11 -3.73 -3.01
C LEU A 505 19.66 -2.95 -4.25
N PHE A 506 18.39 -2.64 -4.33
CA PHE A 506 17.81 -1.94 -5.47
C PHE A 506 16.50 -1.25 -5.11
N TYR A 507 16.11 -0.31 -5.94
CA TYR A 507 14.79 0.32 -5.95
C TYR A 507 13.95 -0.39 -7.01
N PRO A 508 12.86 -1.07 -6.62
CA PRO A 508 12.04 -1.84 -7.56
C PRO A 508 11.18 -0.92 -8.42
N GLN A 509 10.91 -1.31 -9.65
CA GLN A 509 9.81 -0.78 -10.42
C GLN A 509 8.54 -1.58 -10.12
N LEU A 510 7.44 -0.88 -9.90
CA LEU A 510 6.11 -1.46 -9.82
C LEU A 510 5.57 -1.61 -11.25
N MET A 511 4.84 -2.69 -11.51
CA MET A 511 4.37 -3.00 -12.84
C MET A 511 2.91 -3.46 -12.80
N PHE A 512 2.16 -3.06 -13.81
CA PHE A 512 0.79 -3.51 -14.02
C PHE A 512 0.46 -3.49 -15.52
N VAL A 513 -0.60 -4.14 -15.90
CA VAL A 513 -1.10 -4.11 -17.28
C VAL A 513 -2.48 -3.49 -17.35
N THR A 514 -2.71 -2.69 -18.38
CA THR A 514 -4.01 -2.09 -18.68
C THR A 514 -4.37 -2.26 -20.15
N LYS A 515 -5.65 -2.46 -20.44
CA LYS A 515 -6.17 -2.38 -21.80
C LYS A 515 -5.99 -0.97 -22.37
N PRO A 516 -5.83 -0.79 -23.68
CA PRO A 516 -5.59 0.52 -24.30
C PRO A 516 -6.72 1.55 -24.11
N ASN A 517 -7.94 1.09 -23.81
CA ASN A 517 -9.08 1.94 -23.52
C ASN A 517 -9.11 2.46 -22.06
N VAL A 518 -8.30 1.91 -21.15
CA VAL A 518 -8.15 2.41 -19.78
C VAL A 518 -7.15 3.57 -19.78
N LYS A 519 -7.55 4.70 -19.26
CA LYS A 519 -6.77 5.94 -19.22
C LYS A 519 -6.47 6.36 -17.80
N ASN A 520 -5.38 7.08 -17.62
CA ASN A 520 -4.95 7.66 -16.36
C ASN A 520 -4.76 6.61 -15.23
N ALA A 521 -4.66 5.31 -15.57
CA ALA A 521 -4.32 4.32 -14.57
C ALA A 521 -2.85 4.50 -14.17
N LYS A 522 -2.62 4.83 -12.91
CA LYS A 522 -1.30 4.89 -12.31
C LYS A 522 -1.31 4.10 -11.01
N LEU A 523 -0.25 3.40 -10.77
CA LEU A 523 0.02 2.75 -9.50
C LEU A 523 0.90 3.72 -8.71
N GLY A 524 0.29 4.50 -7.85
CA GLY A 524 0.99 5.24 -6.82
C GLY A 524 1.59 4.25 -5.83
N ASN A 525 2.17 4.69 -4.76
CA ASN A 525 2.88 3.86 -3.78
C ASN A 525 2.10 2.60 -3.31
N LEU A 526 1.96 1.59 -4.19
CA LEU A 526 1.19 0.34 -4.08
C LEU A 526 -0.36 0.48 -4.12
N ILE A 527 -0.90 1.66 -4.40
CA ILE A 527 -2.35 1.91 -4.43
C ILE A 527 -2.73 2.49 -5.78
N TYR A 528 -3.82 2.00 -6.38
CA TYR A 528 -4.42 2.60 -7.55
C TYR A 528 -5.36 3.74 -7.13
N HIS A 529 -5.26 4.87 -7.82
CA HIS A 529 -6.14 6.02 -7.59
C HIS A 529 -7.35 5.94 -8.54
N PHE A 530 -8.37 5.18 -8.15
CA PHE A 530 -9.56 4.94 -9.00
C PHE A 530 -10.34 6.20 -9.37
N ARG A 531 -10.18 7.29 -8.61
CA ARG A 531 -10.79 8.60 -8.91
C ARG A 531 -10.36 9.14 -10.26
N ASP A 532 -9.08 8.95 -10.59
CA ASP A 532 -8.43 9.56 -11.73
C ASP A 532 -8.52 8.69 -12.99
N ILE A 533 -8.91 7.41 -12.82
CA ILE A 533 -9.06 6.47 -13.93
C ILE A 533 -10.28 6.81 -14.78
N ASP A 534 -10.08 6.86 -16.11
CA ASP A 534 -11.12 6.98 -17.11
C ASP A 534 -11.07 5.82 -18.12
N MET A 535 -12.13 5.63 -18.87
CA MET A 535 -12.21 4.60 -19.92
C MET A 535 -12.88 5.16 -21.17
N ASP A 536 -12.31 4.82 -22.33
CA ASP A 536 -13.06 4.90 -23.58
C ASP A 536 -14.02 3.69 -23.67
N VAL A 537 -15.27 3.95 -23.97
CA VAL A 537 -16.23 2.89 -24.28
C VAL A 537 -16.43 2.82 -25.79
N GLU A 538 -16.35 1.62 -26.36
CA GLU A 538 -16.70 1.43 -27.78
C GLU A 538 -18.20 1.67 -27.95
N GLN A 539 -18.56 2.58 -28.88
CA GLN A 539 -19.96 2.90 -29.20
C GLN A 539 -20.64 1.77 -29.95
#